data_e04c5a5abdb3998d4d11a6c054c63726
#
_entry.id   e04c5a5abdb3998d4d11a6c054c63726
#
_cell.length_a   1.000
_cell.length_b   1.000
_cell.length_c   1.000
_cell.angle_alpha   90.00
_cell.angle_beta   90.00
_cell.angle_gamma   90.00
#
_symmetry.space_group_name_H-M   'P 1'
#
loop_
_entity.id
_entity.type
_entity.pdbx_description
1 polymer ?
#
loop_
_entity_poly.entity_id
_entity_poly.type
_entity_poly.pdbx_seq_one_letter_code
_entity_poly.pdbx_strand_id
1 'polypeptide(L)'
;MSGAEPVPQLWQVNGLQLAGLSWGEPAGRPLLALHGWLDNAASFSLLAPLLVGCHVVALDLTGHGRSAMRSDDATYQIWDDLPQILGVVDALGWDRFSLVGHSRGAIISSLFASTFPERVERLILLDAVLPQPVAEEQYPTQMRKFVLDKQRLLQRDSRVFESLDGAVAAREERGLPRSAARLLVERNLRTCTGGFTWTTDPRLRGASAVKLTVRQNQAVLEALVMPTLLLMAQEGFGQRPEVAANAERYIDKLTVEQITGGHHFHMESGVARVAQRITGFLQGRDGHETT
;
A
#
# COMPACT_ATOMS: atom_id res chain seq x y z
N MET A 1 19.56 2.54 17.84
CA MET A 1 19.25 1.10 17.82
C MET A 1 19.24 0.71 16.35
N SER A 2 20.18 -0.16 15.92
CA SER A 2 20.23 -0.69 14.55
C SER A 2 18.98 -1.57 14.37
N GLY A 3 17.98 -1.06 13.65
CA GLY A 3 16.85 -1.89 13.24
C GLY A 3 17.36 -3.06 12.39
N ALA A 4 16.76 -4.24 12.53
CA ALA A 4 17.13 -5.39 11.74
C ALA A 4 17.05 -5.03 10.24
N GLU A 5 18.11 -5.33 9.49
CA GLU A 5 18.12 -5.11 8.05
C GLU A 5 17.06 -6.00 7.38
N PRO A 6 16.37 -5.49 6.36
CA PRO A 6 15.37 -6.26 5.64
C PRO A 6 16.00 -7.41 4.84
N VAL A 7 15.35 -8.55 4.83
CA VAL A 7 15.72 -9.68 3.99
C VAL A 7 14.95 -9.59 2.67
N PRO A 8 15.63 -9.48 1.52
CA PRO A 8 14.95 -9.50 0.21
C PRO A 8 14.24 -10.84 -0.04
N GLN A 9 13.05 -10.76 -0.60
CA GLN A 9 12.20 -11.91 -0.94
C GLN A 9 11.82 -11.87 -2.42
N LEU A 10 11.66 -13.05 -3.03
CA LEU A 10 11.19 -13.23 -4.40
C LEU A 10 10.19 -14.39 -4.46
N TRP A 11 9.12 -14.21 -5.22
CA TRP A 11 8.11 -15.25 -5.48
C TRP A 11 7.78 -15.31 -6.97
N GLN A 12 7.48 -16.52 -7.47
CA GLN A 12 6.89 -16.72 -8.78
C GLN A 12 5.41 -17.00 -8.60
N VAL A 13 4.56 -16.06 -9.01
CA VAL A 13 3.12 -16.12 -8.82
C VAL A 13 2.41 -15.75 -10.12
N ASN A 14 1.57 -16.65 -10.62
CA ASN A 14 0.75 -16.43 -11.81
C ASN A 14 1.54 -15.90 -13.03
N GLY A 15 2.75 -16.43 -13.24
CA GLY A 15 3.62 -16.04 -14.36
C GLY A 15 4.39 -14.72 -14.16
N LEU A 16 4.29 -14.08 -12.99
CA LEU A 16 5.03 -12.88 -12.65
C LEU A 16 6.03 -13.15 -11.52
N GLN A 17 7.22 -12.57 -11.63
CA GLN A 17 8.15 -12.49 -10.51
C GLN A 17 7.75 -11.33 -9.62
N LEU A 18 7.43 -11.61 -8.36
CA LEU A 18 7.15 -10.61 -7.34
C LEU A 18 8.32 -10.51 -6.39
N ALA A 19 8.58 -9.32 -5.91
CA ALA A 19 9.64 -9.01 -4.96
C ALA A 19 9.07 -8.38 -3.68
N GLY A 20 9.81 -8.49 -2.60
CA GLY A 20 9.44 -7.88 -1.33
C GLY A 20 10.62 -7.73 -0.40
N LEU A 21 10.32 -7.30 0.80
CA LEU A 21 11.24 -7.21 1.93
C LEU A 21 10.58 -7.86 3.14
N SER A 22 11.36 -8.58 3.95
CA SER A 22 10.84 -9.16 5.20
C SER A 22 11.67 -8.73 6.41
N TRP A 23 11.02 -8.67 7.56
CA TRP A 23 11.60 -8.37 8.88
C TRP A 23 11.02 -9.30 9.93
N GLY A 24 11.78 -9.55 10.99
CA GLY A 24 11.37 -10.41 12.09
C GLY A 24 11.58 -11.89 11.79
N GLU A 25 11.29 -12.72 12.80
CA GLU A 25 11.46 -14.17 12.71
C GLU A 25 10.33 -14.83 11.92
N PRO A 26 10.60 -15.85 11.09
CA PRO A 26 9.56 -16.55 10.32
C PRO A 26 8.43 -17.15 11.19
N ALA A 27 8.72 -17.48 12.45
CA ALA A 27 7.72 -17.97 13.40
C ALA A 27 6.91 -16.85 14.08
N GLY A 28 7.22 -15.58 13.78
CA GLY A 28 6.47 -14.43 14.28
C GLY A 28 5.06 -14.37 13.70
N ARG A 29 4.22 -13.49 14.27
CA ARG A 29 2.85 -13.26 13.77
C ARG A 29 2.90 -12.81 12.31
N PRO A 30 2.21 -13.50 11.37
CA PRO A 30 2.18 -13.13 9.97
C PRO A 30 1.55 -11.75 9.74
N LEU A 31 2.28 -10.84 9.09
CA LEU A 31 1.80 -9.50 8.76
C LEU A 31 2.26 -9.12 7.33
N LEU A 32 1.31 -9.09 6.40
CA LEU A 32 1.56 -8.60 5.05
C LEU A 32 1.40 -7.08 5.00
N ALA A 33 2.32 -6.40 4.31
CA ALA A 33 2.32 -4.95 4.18
C ALA A 33 2.27 -4.51 2.70
N LEU A 34 1.31 -3.63 2.36
CA LEU A 34 1.07 -3.13 1.00
C LEU A 34 1.28 -1.62 0.93
N HIS A 35 2.19 -1.18 0.07
CA HIS A 35 2.59 0.22 -0.07
C HIS A 35 1.64 1.08 -0.90
N GLY A 36 1.83 2.40 -0.85
CA GLY A 36 1.08 3.40 -1.60
C GLY A 36 1.42 3.45 -3.10
N TRP A 37 0.65 4.28 -3.83
CA TRP A 37 0.85 4.49 -5.25
C TRP A 37 2.23 5.08 -5.56
N LEU A 38 2.98 4.43 -6.46
CA LEU A 38 4.35 4.77 -6.87
C LEU A 38 5.39 4.67 -5.74
N ASP A 39 5.07 4.05 -4.62
CA ASP A 39 6.01 3.64 -3.58
C ASP A 39 6.54 2.22 -3.87
N ASN A 40 7.04 1.54 -2.88
CA ASN A 40 7.51 0.16 -2.92
C ASN A 40 7.64 -0.42 -1.50
N ALA A 41 8.09 -1.65 -1.36
CA ALA A 41 8.23 -2.34 -0.06
C ALA A 41 9.07 -1.58 0.96
N ALA A 42 10.04 -0.75 0.53
CA ALA A 42 10.85 0.08 1.42
C ALA A 42 10.03 1.17 2.15
N SER A 43 8.78 1.40 1.77
CA SER A 43 7.82 2.23 2.53
C SER A 43 7.66 1.77 3.98
N PHE A 44 7.90 0.50 4.27
CA PHE A 44 7.79 -0.07 5.62
C PHE A 44 9.13 -0.20 6.36
N SER A 45 10.25 0.28 5.79
CA SER A 45 11.58 0.09 6.38
C SER A 45 11.78 0.77 7.75
N LEU A 46 11.03 1.83 8.04
CA LEU A 46 11.06 2.48 9.35
C LEU A 46 10.07 1.86 10.33
N LEU A 47 8.93 1.38 9.84
CA LEU A 47 7.85 0.84 10.67
C LEU A 47 8.07 -0.63 11.03
N ALA A 48 8.40 -1.48 10.05
CA ALA A 48 8.46 -2.93 10.22
C ALA A 48 9.43 -3.39 11.34
N PRO A 49 10.64 -2.83 11.50
CA PRO A 49 11.54 -3.20 12.60
C PRO A 49 11.00 -2.92 14.00
N LEU A 50 10.01 -2.03 14.11
CA LEU A 50 9.37 -1.66 15.39
C LEU A 50 8.19 -2.57 15.76
N LEU A 51 7.72 -3.41 14.83
CA LEU A 51 6.61 -4.36 15.04
C LEU A 51 7.13 -5.68 15.61
N VAL A 52 7.63 -5.61 16.84
CA VAL A 52 8.27 -6.75 17.52
C VAL A 52 7.29 -7.92 17.67
N GLY A 53 7.79 -9.13 17.39
CA GLY A 53 6.97 -10.36 17.44
C GLY A 53 6.17 -10.64 16.18
N CYS A 54 6.27 -9.77 15.15
CA CYS A 54 5.69 -10.01 13.84
C CYS A 54 6.75 -10.53 12.85
N HIS A 55 6.33 -11.39 11.94
CA HIS A 55 7.00 -11.64 10.67
C HIS A 55 6.35 -10.72 9.64
N VAL A 56 6.97 -9.57 9.39
CA VAL A 56 6.45 -8.56 8.44
C VAL A 56 7.00 -8.86 7.06
N VAL A 57 6.12 -9.02 6.09
CA VAL A 57 6.47 -9.12 4.66
C VAL A 57 5.85 -7.94 3.92
N ALA A 58 6.68 -7.04 3.40
CA ALA A 58 6.24 -5.95 2.54
C ALA A 58 6.43 -6.33 1.08
N LEU A 59 5.35 -6.30 0.31
CA LEU A 59 5.34 -6.67 -1.10
C LEU A 59 5.55 -5.44 -1.98
N ASP A 60 6.42 -5.52 -2.99
CA ASP A 60 6.35 -4.61 -4.13
C ASP A 60 5.16 -5.03 -5.00
N LEU A 61 4.13 -4.20 -5.08
CA LEU A 61 2.99 -4.45 -5.97
C LEU A 61 3.45 -4.50 -7.43
N THR A 62 2.70 -5.18 -8.31
CA THR A 62 3.08 -5.32 -9.71
C THR A 62 3.41 -3.98 -10.37
N GLY A 63 4.48 -3.93 -11.15
CA GLY A 63 4.97 -2.71 -11.79
C GLY A 63 5.65 -1.70 -10.86
N HIS A 64 5.86 -2.03 -9.59
CA HIS A 64 6.57 -1.20 -8.61
C HIS A 64 7.85 -1.89 -8.11
N GLY A 65 8.78 -1.10 -7.58
CA GLY A 65 9.98 -1.57 -6.93
C GLY A 65 10.78 -2.55 -7.78
N ARG A 66 10.92 -3.79 -7.32
CA ARG A 66 11.63 -4.88 -8.00
C ARG A 66 10.69 -5.99 -8.50
N SER A 67 9.38 -5.83 -8.35
CA SER A 67 8.39 -6.73 -8.95
C SER A 67 8.29 -6.52 -10.47
N ALA A 68 7.94 -7.60 -11.17
CA ALA A 68 7.78 -7.57 -12.62
C ALA A 68 6.70 -6.54 -13.05
N MET A 69 6.92 -5.96 -14.22
CA MET A 69 5.89 -5.25 -14.95
C MET A 69 4.93 -6.26 -15.60
N ARG A 70 3.67 -5.90 -15.71
CA ARG A 70 2.69 -6.67 -16.48
C ARG A 70 2.96 -6.51 -17.98
N SER A 71 2.51 -7.47 -18.80
CA SER A 71 2.56 -7.38 -20.26
C SER A 71 1.86 -6.09 -20.76
N ASP A 72 2.20 -5.65 -21.97
CA ASP A 72 1.73 -4.35 -22.51
C ASP A 72 0.22 -4.30 -22.72
N ASP A 73 -0.42 -5.44 -22.96
CA ASP A 73 -1.87 -5.58 -23.09
C ASP A 73 -2.60 -5.55 -21.73
N ALA A 74 -1.90 -5.86 -20.62
CA ALA A 74 -2.49 -5.91 -19.29
C ALA A 74 -2.74 -4.52 -18.69
N THR A 75 -3.42 -4.50 -17.53
CA THR A 75 -3.82 -3.30 -16.79
C THR A 75 -3.18 -3.26 -15.39
N TYR A 76 -3.36 -2.13 -14.68
CA TYR A 76 -2.96 -1.91 -13.29
C TYR A 76 -4.15 -1.36 -12.48
N GLN A 77 -5.27 -2.09 -12.50
CA GLN A 77 -6.41 -1.75 -11.66
C GLN A 77 -6.15 -2.15 -10.19
N ILE A 78 -6.92 -1.61 -9.26
CA ILE A 78 -6.74 -1.89 -7.81
C ILE A 78 -7.02 -3.36 -7.46
N TRP A 79 -7.77 -4.10 -8.26
CA TRP A 79 -8.06 -5.52 -8.08
C TRP A 79 -7.10 -6.45 -8.82
N ASP A 80 -6.29 -5.92 -9.76
CA ASP A 80 -5.35 -6.73 -10.53
C ASP A 80 -4.26 -7.37 -9.66
N ASP A 81 -3.98 -6.80 -8.48
CA ASP A 81 -2.99 -7.33 -7.54
C ASP A 81 -3.56 -8.39 -6.56
N LEU A 82 -4.89 -8.59 -6.47
CA LEU A 82 -5.49 -9.53 -5.53
C LEU A 82 -5.04 -10.99 -5.77
N PRO A 83 -5.03 -11.51 -7.01
CA PRO A 83 -4.52 -12.86 -7.27
C PRO A 83 -3.04 -13.03 -6.92
N GLN A 84 -2.22 -11.98 -7.09
CA GLN A 84 -0.82 -12.02 -6.73
C GLN A 84 -0.63 -12.02 -5.20
N ILE A 85 -1.40 -11.21 -4.48
CA ILE A 85 -1.40 -11.20 -3.01
C ILE A 85 -1.75 -12.60 -2.48
N LEU A 86 -2.83 -13.21 -3.00
CA LEU A 86 -3.24 -14.56 -2.61
C LEU A 86 -2.11 -15.56 -2.86
N GLY A 87 -1.50 -15.55 -4.05
CA GLY A 87 -0.40 -16.45 -4.38
C GLY A 87 0.85 -16.24 -3.52
N VAL A 88 1.15 -15.02 -3.09
CA VAL A 88 2.29 -14.76 -2.18
C VAL A 88 2.00 -15.31 -0.79
N VAL A 89 0.80 -15.08 -0.21
CA VAL A 89 0.49 -15.59 1.14
C VAL A 89 0.39 -17.12 1.16
N ASP A 90 -0.06 -17.74 0.07
CA ASP A 90 -0.05 -19.20 -0.09
C ASP A 90 1.40 -19.73 -0.19
N ALA A 91 2.28 -19.06 -0.94
CA ALA A 91 3.70 -19.42 -1.00
C ALA A 91 4.46 -19.24 0.33
N LEU A 92 3.98 -18.33 1.20
CA LEU A 92 4.48 -18.15 2.56
C LEU A 92 3.90 -19.19 3.55
N GLY A 93 2.93 -20.00 3.13
CA GLY A 93 2.24 -20.95 4.00
C GLY A 93 1.32 -20.28 5.04
N TRP A 94 0.83 -19.07 4.75
CA TRP A 94 0.00 -18.31 5.68
C TRP A 94 -1.49 -18.54 5.42
N ASP A 95 -2.11 -19.45 6.15
CA ASP A 95 -3.56 -19.69 6.10
C ASP A 95 -4.34 -18.45 6.56
N ARG A 96 -3.89 -17.83 7.66
CA ARG A 96 -4.43 -16.57 8.18
C ARG A 96 -3.28 -15.63 8.53
N PHE A 97 -3.49 -14.34 8.28
CA PHE A 97 -2.49 -13.29 8.52
C PHE A 97 -3.16 -11.96 8.82
N SER A 98 -2.41 -11.04 9.43
CA SER A 98 -2.81 -9.64 9.52
C SER A 98 -2.34 -8.88 8.29
N LEU A 99 -3.10 -7.85 7.89
CA LEU A 99 -2.84 -7.09 6.68
C LEU A 99 -2.73 -5.61 7.02
N VAL A 100 -1.63 -4.96 6.62
CA VAL A 100 -1.45 -3.51 6.74
C VAL A 100 -1.27 -2.90 5.36
N GLY A 101 -2.03 -1.86 5.06
CA GLY A 101 -1.92 -1.13 3.80
C GLY A 101 -1.80 0.36 4.00
N HIS A 102 -0.97 1.02 3.17
CA HIS A 102 -0.86 2.47 3.10
C HIS A 102 -1.48 3.00 1.82
N SER A 103 -2.34 4.02 1.90
CA SER A 103 -2.89 4.73 0.73
C SER A 103 -3.51 3.76 -0.30
N ARG A 104 -2.99 3.65 -1.54
CA ARG A 104 -3.41 2.65 -2.53
C ARG A 104 -3.33 1.22 -1.95
N GLY A 105 -2.30 0.91 -1.16
CA GLY A 105 -2.19 -0.38 -0.49
C GLY A 105 -3.31 -0.63 0.52
N ALA A 106 -3.79 0.41 1.22
CA ALA A 106 -4.95 0.30 2.11
C ALA A 106 -6.23 -0.01 1.33
N ILE A 107 -6.44 0.64 0.19
CA ILE A 107 -7.58 0.35 -0.71
C ILE A 107 -7.54 -1.11 -1.18
N ILE A 108 -6.38 -1.59 -1.65
CA ILE A 108 -6.19 -2.98 -2.08
C ILE A 108 -6.40 -3.94 -0.91
N SER A 109 -5.92 -3.58 0.29
CA SER A 109 -6.12 -4.36 1.51
C SER A 109 -7.60 -4.50 1.88
N SER A 110 -8.39 -3.42 1.78
CA SER A 110 -9.84 -3.46 2.00
C SER A 110 -10.54 -4.37 0.99
N LEU A 111 -10.17 -4.29 -0.29
CA LEU A 111 -10.72 -5.17 -1.33
C LEU A 111 -10.34 -6.63 -1.08
N PHE A 112 -9.08 -6.92 -0.73
CA PHE A 112 -8.64 -8.29 -0.42
C PHE A 112 -9.38 -8.83 0.80
N ALA A 113 -9.41 -8.07 1.90
CA ALA A 113 -10.05 -8.49 3.14
C ALA A 113 -11.57 -8.69 3.02
N SER A 114 -12.26 -7.90 2.19
CA SER A 114 -13.68 -8.09 1.90
C SER A 114 -13.95 -9.31 1.00
N THR A 115 -12.98 -9.69 0.16
CA THR A 115 -13.09 -10.84 -0.76
C THR A 115 -12.73 -12.16 -0.08
N PHE A 116 -11.75 -12.14 0.83
CA PHE A 116 -11.25 -13.30 1.57
C PHE A 116 -11.23 -13.03 3.08
N PRO A 117 -12.40 -12.78 3.70
CA PRO A 117 -12.45 -12.41 5.13
C PRO A 117 -11.94 -13.51 6.06
N GLU A 118 -12.00 -14.77 5.66
CA GLU A 118 -11.48 -15.91 6.40
C GLU A 118 -9.95 -15.94 6.47
N ARG A 119 -9.26 -15.29 5.52
CA ARG A 119 -7.79 -15.22 5.43
C ARG A 119 -7.20 -14.08 6.30
N VAL A 120 -7.99 -13.05 6.61
CA VAL A 120 -7.51 -11.85 7.31
C VAL A 120 -7.91 -11.87 8.77
N GLU A 121 -6.89 -11.94 9.66
CA GLU A 121 -7.11 -11.92 11.11
C GLU A 121 -7.42 -10.51 11.62
N ARG A 122 -6.62 -9.51 11.18
CA ARG A 122 -6.77 -8.10 11.52
C ARG A 122 -6.39 -7.24 10.32
N LEU A 123 -7.11 -6.15 10.12
CA LEU A 123 -6.88 -5.21 9.03
C LEU A 123 -6.39 -3.87 9.59
N ILE A 124 -5.27 -3.35 9.08
CA ILE A 124 -4.71 -2.04 9.44
C ILE A 124 -4.65 -1.17 8.19
N LEU A 125 -5.30 -0.03 8.25
CA LEU A 125 -5.43 0.91 7.14
C LEU A 125 -4.74 2.23 7.51
N LEU A 126 -3.75 2.63 6.70
CA LEU A 126 -2.98 3.85 6.91
C LEU A 126 -3.41 4.90 5.87
N ASP A 127 -4.10 5.93 6.34
CA ASP A 127 -4.56 7.13 5.64
C ASP A 127 -5.42 6.90 4.39
N ALA A 128 -6.06 5.76 4.24
CA ALA A 128 -7.08 5.48 3.22
C ALA A 128 -7.88 4.23 3.58
N VAL A 129 -9.09 4.10 3.00
CA VAL A 129 -9.95 2.92 3.14
C VAL A 129 -10.37 2.39 1.78
N LEU A 130 -11.05 3.22 0.98
CA LEU A 130 -11.55 2.91 -0.36
C LEU A 130 -11.35 4.11 -1.31
N PRO A 131 -11.39 3.89 -2.64
CA PRO A 131 -11.30 4.97 -3.59
C PRO A 131 -12.54 5.87 -3.51
N GLN A 132 -12.39 7.13 -3.88
CA GLN A 132 -13.54 8.02 -4.08
C GLN A 132 -14.49 7.40 -5.10
N PRO A 133 -15.76 7.22 -4.75
CA PRO A 133 -16.73 6.65 -5.66
C PRO A 133 -17.02 7.62 -6.82
N VAL A 134 -17.51 7.08 -7.92
CA VAL A 134 -17.88 7.85 -9.11
C VAL A 134 -19.31 7.54 -9.47
N ALA A 135 -20.04 8.56 -9.91
CA ALA A 135 -21.39 8.39 -10.41
C ALA A 135 -21.38 7.53 -11.69
N GLU A 136 -22.39 6.68 -11.84
CA GLU A 136 -22.45 5.67 -12.91
C GLU A 136 -22.42 6.31 -14.30
N GLU A 137 -23.01 7.49 -14.45
CA GLU A 137 -23.07 8.27 -15.70
C GLU A 137 -21.68 8.73 -16.16
N GLN A 138 -20.69 8.76 -15.28
CA GLN A 138 -19.31 9.14 -15.61
C GLN A 138 -18.52 8.00 -16.26
N TYR A 139 -19.07 6.78 -16.30
CA TYR A 139 -18.36 5.62 -16.85
C TYR A 139 -17.80 5.82 -18.26
N PRO A 140 -18.56 6.35 -19.26
CA PRO A 140 -18.01 6.55 -20.62
C PRO A 140 -16.81 7.51 -20.62
N THR A 141 -16.88 8.60 -19.86
CA THR A 141 -15.80 9.58 -19.73
C THR A 141 -14.58 8.96 -19.05
N GLN A 142 -14.78 8.21 -18.00
CA GLN A 142 -13.71 7.52 -17.27
C GLN A 142 -13.03 6.46 -18.15
N MET A 143 -13.79 5.68 -18.89
CA MET A 143 -13.29 4.66 -19.81
C MET A 143 -12.51 5.29 -20.97
N ARG A 144 -13.00 6.38 -21.56
CA ARG A 144 -12.29 7.13 -22.59
C ARG A 144 -10.92 7.61 -22.08
N LYS A 145 -10.88 8.17 -20.87
CA LYS A 145 -9.65 8.63 -20.26
C LYS A 145 -8.65 7.49 -20.08
N PHE A 146 -9.11 6.36 -19.56
CA PHE A 146 -8.27 5.16 -19.41
C PHE A 146 -7.64 4.71 -20.73
N VAL A 147 -8.44 4.57 -21.79
CA VAL A 147 -7.96 4.13 -23.11
C VAL A 147 -6.89 5.08 -23.66
N LEU A 148 -7.14 6.39 -23.61
CA LEU A 148 -6.19 7.40 -24.10
C LEU A 148 -4.92 7.46 -23.26
N ASP A 149 -5.04 7.36 -21.93
CA ASP A 149 -3.89 7.32 -21.03
C ASP A 149 -3.03 6.07 -21.27
N LYS A 150 -3.66 4.90 -21.47
CA LYS A 150 -2.94 3.64 -21.73
C LYS A 150 -2.10 3.77 -23.01
N GLN A 151 -2.67 4.26 -24.11
CA GLN A 151 -1.95 4.45 -25.36
C GLN A 151 -0.78 5.45 -25.22
N ARG A 152 -1.02 6.59 -24.58
CA ARG A 152 0.00 7.62 -24.34
C ARG A 152 1.14 7.12 -23.48
N LEU A 153 0.84 6.36 -22.41
CA LEU A 153 1.84 5.92 -21.43
C LEU A 153 2.69 4.76 -21.92
N LEU A 154 2.20 3.92 -22.83
CA LEU A 154 2.99 2.90 -23.51
C LEU A 154 4.11 3.49 -24.38
N GLN A 155 3.92 4.71 -24.88
CA GLN A 155 4.89 5.41 -25.73
C GLN A 155 5.77 6.39 -24.95
N ARG A 156 5.59 6.49 -23.63
CA ARG A 156 6.28 7.49 -22.81
C ARG A 156 7.65 7.01 -22.38
N ASP A 157 8.68 7.74 -22.74
CA ASP A 157 10.03 7.55 -22.20
C ASP A 157 10.05 7.83 -20.70
N SER A 158 10.78 6.99 -19.97
CA SER A 158 11.02 7.20 -18.55
C SER A 158 12.03 8.31 -18.34
N ARG A 159 11.80 9.15 -17.32
CA ARG A 159 12.73 10.22 -16.93
C ARG A 159 14.08 9.63 -16.54
N VAL A 160 15.16 10.18 -17.06
CA VAL A 160 16.53 9.86 -16.67
C VAL A 160 17.02 10.89 -15.65
N PHE A 161 17.73 10.45 -14.64
CA PHE A 161 18.37 11.24 -13.60
C PHE A 161 19.88 11.02 -13.68
N GLU A 162 20.66 12.08 -13.67
CA GLU A 162 22.13 12.00 -13.67
C GLU A 162 22.69 11.40 -12.37
N SER A 163 21.94 11.54 -11.26
CA SER A 163 22.33 11.04 -9.95
C SER A 163 21.16 10.52 -9.14
N LEU A 164 21.45 9.67 -8.13
CA LEU A 164 20.51 9.25 -7.11
C LEU A 164 19.91 10.45 -6.36
N ASP A 165 20.73 11.43 -6.00
CA ASP A 165 20.26 12.63 -5.29
C ASP A 165 19.27 13.47 -6.12
N GLY A 166 19.42 13.53 -7.45
CA GLY A 166 18.44 14.13 -8.33
C GLY A 166 17.10 13.42 -8.34
N ALA A 167 17.10 12.08 -8.25
CA ALA A 167 15.88 11.31 -8.10
C ALA A 167 15.24 11.47 -6.71
N VAL A 168 16.06 11.58 -5.65
CA VAL A 168 15.58 11.87 -4.28
C VAL A 168 14.89 13.24 -4.24
N ALA A 169 15.52 14.28 -4.78
CA ALA A 169 14.94 15.62 -4.85
C ALA A 169 13.57 15.62 -5.55
N ALA A 170 13.42 14.87 -6.65
CA ALA A 170 12.13 14.72 -7.35
C ALA A 170 11.03 14.04 -6.51
N ARG A 171 11.39 13.28 -5.48
CA ARG A 171 10.42 12.70 -4.52
C ARG A 171 10.15 13.67 -3.37
N GLU A 172 11.14 14.45 -2.91
CA GLU A 172 10.98 15.50 -1.90
C GLU A 172 9.98 16.58 -2.36
N GLU A 173 10.02 16.97 -3.65
CA GLU A 173 9.05 17.91 -4.27
C GLU A 173 7.58 17.45 -4.12
N ARG A 174 7.35 16.18 -3.76
CA ARG A 174 6.02 15.61 -3.53
C ARG A 174 5.65 15.49 -2.05
N GLY A 175 6.39 16.17 -1.17
CA GLY A 175 6.11 16.26 0.25
C GLY A 175 6.70 15.14 1.11
N LEU A 176 7.58 14.29 0.56
CA LEU A 176 8.28 13.28 1.36
C LEU A 176 9.52 13.89 2.03
N PRO A 177 9.76 13.60 3.33
CA PRO A 177 11.05 13.91 3.95
C PRO A 177 12.20 13.22 3.19
N ARG A 178 13.36 13.89 3.10
CA ARG A 178 14.52 13.40 2.33
C ARG A 178 14.93 11.96 2.69
N SER A 179 14.93 11.62 3.99
CA SER A 179 15.25 10.26 4.45
C SER A 179 14.28 9.21 3.92
N ALA A 180 12.98 9.48 3.96
CA ALA A 180 11.93 8.62 3.42
C ALA A 180 12.00 8.53 1.89
N ALA A 181 12.19 9.68 1.23
CA ALA A 181 12.37 9.74 -0.22
C ALA A 181 13.55 8.85 -0.68
N ARG A 182 14.69 8.90 0.05
CA ARG A 182 15.88 8.11 -0.26
C ARG A 182 15.62 6.60 -0.19
N LEU A 183 14.96 6.12 0.87
CA LEU A 183 14.58 4.70 1.01
C LEU A 183 13.77 4.19 -0.19
N LEU A 184 12.77 4.97 -0.61
CA LEU A 184 11.94 4.59 -1.76
C LEU A 184 12.72 4.63 -3.07
N VAL A 185 13.57 5.65 -3.25
CA VAL A 185 14.35 5.85 -4.48
C VAL A 185 15.38 4.74 -4.67
N GLU A 186 16.13 4.36 -3.65
CA GLU A 186 17.15 3.32 -3.71
C GLU A 186 16.59 1.96 -4.18
N ARG A 187 15.32 1.67 -3.85
CA ARG A 187 14.64 0.45 -4.32
C ARG A 187 13.97 0.62 -5.68
N ASN A 188 13.75 1.85 -6.14
CA ASN A 188 12.95 2.15 -7.32
C ASN A 188 13.76 2.65 -8.53
N LEU A 189 15.09 2.61 -8.44
CA LEU A 189 15.98 2.98 -9.53
C LEU A 189 16.72 1.78 -10.12
N ARG A 190 16.98 1.87 -11.42
CA ARG A 190 17.92 1.05 -12.17
C ARG A 190 18.86 1.93 -12.98
N THR A 191 20.06 1.46 -13.23
CA THR A 191 21.02 2.12 -14.13
C THR A 191 20.51 2.10 -15.58
N CYS A 192 20.81 3.15 -16.33
CA CYS A 192 20.54 3.25 -17.75
C CYS A 192 21.60 4.15 -18.40
N THR A 193 21.56 4.28 -19.74
CA THR A 193 22.40 5.25 -20.43
C THR A 193 22.08 6.66 -19.96
N GLY A 194 23.08 7.38 -19.50
CA GLY A 194 22.94 8.74 -18.97
C GLY A 194 22.62 8.83 -17.48
N GLY A 195 22.62 7.69 -16.72
CA GLY A 195 22.45 7.70 -15.28
C GLY A 195 21.47 6.68 -14.74
N PHE A 196 20.35 7.12 -14.19
CA PHE A 196 19.35 6.29 -13.53
C PHE A 196 17.94 6.56 -14.05
N THR A 197 17.10 5.53 -14.05
CA THR A 197 15.69 5.67 -14.37
C THR A 197 14.82 4.86 -13.41
N TRP A 198 13.52 5.19 -13.32
CA TRP A 198 12.58 4.47 -12.48
C TRP A 198 12.37 3.03 -12.95
N THR A 199 12.28 2.08 -12.01
CA THR A 199 11.78 0.72 -12.27
C THR A 199 10.27 0.68 -12.37
N THR A 200 9.58 1.69 -11.83
CA THR A 200 8.11 1.79 -11.83
C THR A 200 7.56 1.88 -13.24
N ASP A 201 6.58 1.06 -13.56
CA ASP A 201 5.88 1.09 -14.83
C ASP A 201 5.14 2.43 -15.02
N PRO A 202 5.41 3.17 -16.11
CA PRO A 202 4.75 4.46 -16.36
C PRO A 202 3.23 4.34 -16.49
N ARG A 203 2.69 3.19 -16.89
CA ARG A 203 1.24 2.93 -17.02
C ARG A 203 0.47 3.03 -15.70
N LEU A 204 1.15 2.88 -14.56
CA LEU A 204 0.57 3.11 -13.23
C LEU A 204 0.07 4.55 -13.00
N ARG A 205 0.49 5.49 -13.84
CA ARG A 205 0.05 6.90 -13.80
C ARG A 205 -1.23 7.15 -14.60
N GLY A 206 -1.71 6.15 -15.31
CA GLY A 206 -2.93 6.23 -16.09
C GLY A 206 -4.19 6.18 -15.22
N ALA A 207 -5.29 6.65 -15.79
CA ALA A 207 -6.59 6.55 -15.15
C ALA A 207 -7.02 5.09 -14.97
N SER A 208 -7.79 4.80 -13.93
CA SER A 208 -8.47 3.51 -13.79
C SER A 208 -9.54 3.35 -14.88
N ALA A 209 -9.70 2.14 -15.42
CA ALA A 209 -10.75 1.83 -16.41
C ALA A 209 -12.15 2.00 -15.79
N VAL A 210 -12.29 1.46 -14.58
CA VAL A 210 -13.54 1.50 -13.80
C VAL A 210 -13.20 2.04 -12.41
N LYS A 211 -14.11 2.77 -11.82
CA LYS A 211 -14.10 3.15 -10.41
C LYS A 211 -15.34 2.59 -9.73
N LEU A 212 -15.20 2.26 -8.45
CA LEU A 212 -16.31 1.74 -7.67
C LEU A 212 -17.39 2.81 -7.47
N THR A 213 -18.65 2.40 -7.53
CA THR A 213 -19.80 3.23 -7.18
C THR A 213 -19.96 3.32 -5.67
N VAL A 214 -20.81 4.23 -5.19
CA VAL A 214 -21.15 4.36 -3.76
C VAL A 214 -21.65 3.01 -3.19
N ARG A 215 -22.52 2.30 -3.92
CA ARG A 215 -23.06 1.00 -3.48
C ARG A 215 -22.01 -0.10 -3.42
N GLN A 216 -21.08 -0.12 -4.37
CA GLN A 216 -19.98 -1.09 -4.36
C GLN A 216 -19.02 -0.80 -3.20
N ASN A 217 -18.70 0.47 -2.93
CA ASN A 217 -17.91 0.83 -1.76
C ASN A 217 -18.60 0.40 -0.45
N GLN A 218 -19.90 0.64 -0.33
CA GLN A 218 -20.68 0.20 0.83
C GLN A 218 -20.60 -1.32 1.01
N ALA A 219 -20.83 -2.11 -0.04
CA ALA A 219 -20.77 -3.57 0.01
C ALA A 219 -19.37 -4.08 0.44
N VAL A 220 -18.30 -3.42 0.00
CA VAL A 220 -16.93 -3.74 0.45
C VAL A 220 -16.76 -3.47 1.95
N LEU A 221 -17.22 -2.31 2.45
CA LEU A 221 -17.09 -1.95 3.87
C LEU A 221 -17.90 -2.90 4.78
N GLU A 222 -19.12 -3.24 4.40
CA GLU A 222 -19.98 -4.19 5.14
C GLU A 222 -19.40 -5.61 5.20
N ALA A 223 -18.55 -5.99 4.23
CA ALA A 223 -17.88 -7.28 4.21
C ALA A 223 -16.60 -7.34 5.05
N LEU A 224 -16.16 -6.21 5.62
CA LEU A 224 -15.00 -6.16 6.53
C LEU A 224 -15.41 -6.60 7.95
N VAL A 225 -15.51 -7.90 8.17
CA VAL A 225 -15.99 -8.50 9.42
C VAL A 225 -14.91 -8.70 10.49
N MET A 226 -13.64 -8.54 10.12
CA MET A 226 -12.49 -8.65 11.02
C MET A 226 -12.28 -7.34 11.80
N PRO A 227 -11.60 -7.37 12.98
CA PRO A 227 -11.14 -6.15 13.63
C PRO A 227 -10.32 -5.29 12.69
N THR A 228 -10.66 -4.01 12.57
CA THR A 228 -10.04 -3.05 11.65
C THR A 228 -9.57 -1.81 12.40
N LEU A 229 -8.31 -1.42 12.18
CA LEU A 229 -7.71 -0.19 12.68
C LEU A 229 -7.49 0.77 11.51
N LEU A 230 -8.07 1.95 11.57
CA LEU A 230 -7.85 3.04 10.62
C LEU A 230 -7.06 4.16 11.30
N LEU A 231 -5.83 4.38 10.84
CA LEU A 231 -5.01 5.51 11.26
C LEU A 231 -5.04 6.58 10.18
N MET A 232 -5.53 7.77 10.51
CA MET A 232 -5.66 8.91 9.60
C MET A 232 -4.62 9.98 9.92
N ALA A 233 -3.85 10.41 8.91
CA ALA A 233 -2.89 11.51 9.06
C ALA A 233 -3.61 12.85 9.22
N GLN A 234 -3.21 13.67 10.19
CA GLN A 234 -3.79 15.00 10.39
C GLN A 234 -3.58 15.93 9.18
N GLU A 235 -2.42 15.82 8.51
CA GLU A 235 -2.03 16.61 7.33
C GLU A 235 -2.13 15.80 6.02
N GLY A 236 -2.81 14.65 6.04
CA GLY A 236 -3.04 13.77 4.90
C GLY A 236 -4.50 13.74 4.47
N PHE A 237 -5.03 12.55 4.17
CA PHE A 237 -6.44 12.35 3.87
C PHE A 237 -7.35 12.49 5.11
N GLY A 238 -6.80 12.60 6.31
CA GLY A 238 -7.52 12.98 7.54
C GLY A 238 -8.26 14.31 7.45
N GLN A 239 -7.90 15.17 6.48
CA GLN A 239 -8.66 16.37 6.13
C GLN A 239 -9.96 16.05 5.36
N ARG A 240 -10.28 14.78 5.13
CA ARG A 240 -11.50 14.29 4.49
C ARG A 240 -12.34 13.52 5.51
N PRO A 241 -13.09 14.19 6.37
CA PRO A 241 -13.85 13.54 7.45
C PRO A 241 -14.86 12.51 6.93
N GLU A 242 -15.32 12.66 5.68
CA GLU A 242 -16.22 11.70 5.04
C GLU A 242 -15.62 10.30 4.87
N VAL A 243 -14.29 10.17 4.80
CA VAL A 243 -13.62 8.86 4.68
C VAL A 243 -13.78 8.06 5.96
N ALA A 244 -13.48 8.67 7.11
CA ALA A 244 -13.65 8.05 8.42
C ALA A 244 -15.14 7.81 8.71
N ALA A 245 -16.01 8.79 8.49
CA ALA A 245 -17.46 8.70 8.74
C ALA A 245 -18.12 7.56 7.94
N ASN A 246 -17.72 7.36 6.68
CA ASN A 246 -18.23 6.24 5.88
C ASN A 246 -17.71 4.89 6.41
N ALA A 247 -16.46 4.82 6.83
CA ALA A 247 -15.91 3.60 7.43
C ALA A 247 -16.63 3.27 8.76
N GLU A 248 -16.80 4.23 9.66
CA GLU A 248 -17.52 4.09 10.94
C GLU A 248 -18.97 3.65 10.76
N ARG A 249 -19.60 4.08 9.67
CA ARG A 249 -21.00 3.72 9.37
C ARG A 249 -21.20 2.26 8.98
N TYR A 250 -20.22 1.63 8.33
CA TYR A 250 -20.41 0.34 7.67
C TYR A 250 -19.47 -0.77 8.16
N ILE A 251 -18.46 -0.46 8.98
CA ILE A 251 -17.54 -1.44 9.55
C ILE A 251 -17.82 -1.59 11.05
N ASP A 252 -18.40 -2.71 11.45
CA ASP A 252 -18.82 -2.93 12.84
C ASP A 252 -17.66 -2.93 13.84
N LYS A 253 -16.50 -3.48 13.47
CA LYS A 253 -15.33 -3.65 14.36
C LYS A 253 -14.21 -2.68 13.99
N LEU A 254 -14.54 -1.40 13.86
CA LEU A 254 -13.60 -0.35 13.48
C LEU A 254 -13.13 0.45 14.69
N THR A 255 -11.81 0.66 14.75
CA THR A 255 -11.18 1.69 15.58
C THR A 255 -10.58 2.74 14.66
N VAL A 256 -10.93 4.02 14.85
CA VAL A 256 -10.38 5.14 14.08
C VAL A 256 -9.55 6.01 14.99
N GLU A 257 -8.34 6.37 14.57
CA GLU A 257 -7.47 7.30 15.28
C GLU A 257 -6.79 8.28 14.33
N GLN A 258 -6.60 9.50 14.80
CA GLN A 258 -5.79 10.50 14.10
C GLN A 258 -4.33 10.43 14.58
N ILE A 259 -3.41 10.48 13.64
CA ILE A 259 -1.96 10.51 13.88
C ILE A 259 -1.40 11.83 13.33
N THR A 260 -0.57 12.48 14.14
CA THR A 260 0.17 13.67 13.70
C THR A 260 1.15 13.32 12.60
N GLY A 261 1.19 14.12 11.55
CA GLY A 261 2.09 13.95 10.39
C GLY A 261 1.35 14.02 9.06
N GLY A 262 2.12 13.93 7.98
CA GLY A 262 1.64 13.94 6.61
C GLY A 262 1.12 12.58 6.14
N HIS A 263 0.77 12.49 4.86
CA HIS A 263 0.26 11.26 4.24
C HIS A 263 1.18 10.03 4.43
N HIS A 264 2.48 10.24 4.61
CA HIS A 264 3.46 9.16 4.83
C HIS A 264 3.91 9.07 6.30
N PHE A 265 3.06 9.39 7.27
CA PHE A 265 3.38 9.42 8.71
C PHE A 265 4.08 8.15 9.23
N HIS A 266 3.87 7.00 8.59
CA HIS A 266 4.56 5.73 8.88
C HIS A 266 6.04 5.71 8.42
N MET A 267 6.46 6.73 7.67
CA MET A 267 7.85 6.97 7.24
C MET A 267 8.44 8.27 7.83
N GLU A 268 7.76 8.92 8.74
CA GLU A 268 8.13 10.20 9.36
C GLU A 268 8.60 10.00 10.82
N SER A 269 8.93 11.08 11.49
CA SER A 269 9.41 11.08 12.89
C SER A 269 8.42 10.46 13.88
N GLY A 270 7.12 10.46 13.55
CA GLY A 270 6.04 9.85 14.34
C GLY A 270 5.92 8.34 14.24
N VAL A 271 6.76 7.65 13.47
CA VAL A 271 6.65 6.20 13.21
C VAL A 271 6.59 5.33 14.47
N ALA A 272 7.26 5.72 15.55
CA ALA A 272 7.23 4.99 16.82
C ALA A 272 5.80 4.95 17.42
N ARG A 273 5.04 6.05 17.31
CA ARG A 273 3.63 6.10 17.74
C ARG A 273 2.76 5.20 16.87
N VAL A 274 2.98 5.19 15.56
CA VAL A 274 2.27 4.30 14.62
C VAL A 274 2.54 2.83 14.99
N ALA A 275 3.81 2.47 15.21
CA ALA A 275 4.19 1.12 15.64
C ALA A 275 3.54 0.71 16.97
N GLN A 276 3.51 1.61 17.96
CA GLN A 276 2.85 1.37 19.24
C GLN A 276 1.36 1.06 19.07
N ARG A 277 0.66 1.84 18.25
CA ARG A 277 -0.78 1.64 17.99
C ARG A 277 -1.05 0.32 17.27
N ILE A 278 -0.29 0.03 16.22
CA ILE A 278 -0.40 -1.24 15.49
C ILE A 278 -0.10 -2.42 16.42
N THR A 279 0.96 -2.36 17.22
CA THR A 279 1.32 -3.44 18.14
C THR A 279 0.22 -3.69 19.18
N GLY A 280 -0.32 -2.63 19.79
CA GLY A 280 -1.45 -2.73 20.71
C GLY A 280 -2.66 -3.39 20.08
N PHE A 281 -3.05 -2.94 18.90
CA PHE A 281 -4.16 -3.49 18.13
C PHE A 281 -3.94 -4.98 17.77
N LEU A 282 -2.74 -5.35 17.29
CA LEU A 282 -2.41 -6.74 16.99
C LEU A 282 -2.46 -7.66 18.23
N GLN A 283 -2.27 -7.13 19.44
CA GLN A 283 -2.35 -7.86 20.71
C GLN A 283 -3.76 -7.88 21.30
N GLY A 284 -4.77 -7.30 20.64
CA GLY A 284 -6.14 -7.21 21.14
C GLY A 284 -6.33 -6.18 22.25
N ARG A 285 -5.41 -5.24 22.40
CA ARG A 285 -5.53 -4.09 23.30
C ARG A 285 -6.21 -2.96 22.53
N ASP A 286 -7.50 -3.14 22.25
CA ASP A 286 -8.33 -2.13 21.60
C ASP A 286 -8.61 -1.04 22.63
N GLY A 287 -7.99 0.13 22.47
CA GLY A 287 -7.96 1.36 23.22
C GLY A 287 -9.13 1.75 24.14
N HIS A 288 -9.46 0.94 25.13
CA HIS A 288 -10.22 1.32 26.29
C HIS A 288 -9.34 1.23 27.56
N GLU A 289 -8.20 1.92 27.56
CA GLU A 289 -7.67 2.44 28.81
C GLU A 289 -8.29 3.83 29.01
N THR A 290 -9.43 3.85 29.71
CA THR A 290 -9.94 5.04 30.39
C THR A 290 -8.86 5.56 31.34
N THR A 291 -8.36 6.75 31.08
CA THR A 291 -7.72 7.60 32.10
C THR A 291 -8.73 8.01 33.13
#